data_b2b3d6082efd48d0a31b6830400b23d7
#
_entry.id   b2b3d6082efd48d0a31b6830400b23d7
#
_cell.length_a   1.000
_cell.length_b   1.000
_cell.length_c   1.000
_cell.angle_alpha   90.00
_cell.angle_beta   90.00
_cell.angle_gamma   90.00
#
_symmetry.space_group_name_H-M   'P 1'
#
loop_
_entity.id
_entity.type
_entity.pdbx_description
1 polymer ?
#
loop_
_entity_poly.entity_id
_entity_poly.type
_entity_poly.pdbx_seq_one_letter_code
_entity_poly.pdbx_strand_id
1 'polypeptide(L)'
;MSRIVLIGLAAGALALAGCKPAESPAPAAGPAASETAGLPASDHAFQPAIDADDFAELVKTLASDEFEGRGPGSLGEERTVEYLRAQMQRIGLQPGNGDSYFQDVPMVETTADPATTLTLTIDGQPQQLAFGTDMVVATRTGQAQVSIKDSEVVFVGYGVNAPERDWND
;
A
#
# COMPACT_ATOMS: atom_id res chain seq x y z
N MET A 1 30.56 45.26 70.63
CA MET A 1 29.21 45.47 70.03
C MET A 1 29.18 44.71 68.71
N SER A 2 28.74 43.46 68.78
CA SER A 2 28.77 42.52 67.69
C SER A 2 27.40 42.46 67.02
N ARG A 3 27.34 42.73 65.70
CA ARG A 3 26.13 42.59 64.91
C ARG A 3 26.22 41.30 64.09
N ILE A 4 25.34 40.37 64.45
CA ILE A 4 25.13 39.10 63.74
C ILE A 4 24.21 39.39 62.59
N VAL A 5 24.65 39.12 61.35
CA VAL A 5 23.83 39.16 60.13
C VAL A 5 23.42 37.73 59.84
N LEU A 6 22.11 37.46 59.93
CA LEU A 6 21.51 36.18 59.46
C LEU A 6 21.35 36.26 57.94
N ILE A 7 22.02 35.34 57.23
CA ILE A 7 21.82 35.13 55.79
C ILE A 7 20.81 34.00 55.65
N GLY A 8 19.60 34.34 55.17
CA GLY A 8 18.58 33.34 54.85
C GLY A 8 18.90 32.59 53.56
N LEU A 9 18.93 31.28 53.67
CA LEU A 9 19.15 30.39 52.54
C LEU A 9 17.79 30.15 51.86
N ALA A 10 17.54 30.73 50.66
CA ALA A 10 16.37 30.42 49.85
C ALA A 10 16.68 29.18 48.99
N ALA A 11 16.02 28.07 49.30
CA ALA A 11 16.05 26.88 48.49
C ALA A 11 15.15 27.05 47.26
N GLY A 12 15.77 27.32 46.12
CA GLY A 12 15.08 27.31 44.82
C GLY A 12 14.85 25.88 44.35
N ALA A 13 13.58 25.46 44.31
CA ALA A 13 13.20 24.22 43.67
C ALA A 13 13.25 24.38 42.16
N LEU A 14 14.22 23.77 41.49
CA LEU A 14 14.29 23.66 40.06
C LEU A 14 13.28 22.60 39.62
N ALA A 15 12.15 23.02 39.05
CA ALA A 15 11.22 22.12 38.34
C ALA A 15 11.84 21.68 37.04
N LEU A 16 12.32 20.46 37.00
CA LEU A 16 12.70 19.79 35.72
C LEU A 16 11.41 19.50 34.93
N ALA A 17 11.09 20.36 33.99
CA ALA A 17 10.10 20.05 32.96
C ALA A 17 10.63 18.89 32.11
N GLY A 18 10.24 17.67 32.45
CA GLY A 18 10.50 16.50 31.63
C GLY A 18 9.81 16.65 30.28
N CYS A 19 10.58 16.76 29.22
CA CYS A 19 10.06 16.58 27.86
C CYS A 19 9.51 15.17 27.76
N LYS A 20 8.17 15.08 27.69
CA LYS A 20 7.49 13.84 27.36
C LYS A 20 7.91 13.46 25.93
N PRO A 21 8.48 12.28 25.68
CA PRO A 21 8.75 11.86 24.32
C PRO A 21 7.42 11.88 23.55
N ALA A 22 7.43 12.46 22.35
CA ALA A 22 6.28 12.40 21.46
C ALA A 22 6.00 10.91 21.21
N GLU A 23 4.86 10.46 21.72
CA GLU A 23 4.32 9.13 21.44
C GLU A 23 4.09 9.08 19.93
N SER A 24 4.88 8.25 19.24
CA SER A 24 4.66 7.93 17.85
C SER A 24 3.22 7.47 17.70
N PRO A 25 2.41 8.00 16.77
CA PRO A 25 1.07 7.49 16.57
C PRO A 25 1.17 5.98 16.36
N ALA A 26 0.45 5.22 17.18
CA ALA A 26 0.30 3.79 16.97
C ALA A 26 -0.16 3.57 15.52
N PRO A 27 0.37 2.56 14.81
CA PRO A 27 -0.15 2.23 13.51
C PRO A 27 -1.67 2.08 13.63
N ALA A 28 -2.39 2.75 12.74
CA ALA A 28 -3.85 2.64 12.68
C ALA A 28 -4.15 1.14 12.69
N ALA A 29 -5.02 0.73 13.63
CA ALA A 29 -5.49 -0.64 13.67
C ALA A 29 -6.00 -0.96 12.27
N GLY A 30 -5.38 -1.95 11.63
CA GLY A 30 -5.86 -2.49 10.37
C GLY A 30 -7.35 -2.78 10.48
N PRO A 31 -8.08 -2.81 9.38
CA PRO A 31 -9.52 -3.05 9.40
C PRO A 31 -9.80 -4.26 10.28
N ALA A 32 -10.70 -4.06 11.25
CA ALA A 32 -11.15 -5.13 12.13
C ALA A 32 -11.50 -6.33 11.26
N ALA A 33 -11.01 -7.51 11.66
CA ALA A 33 -11.28 -8.76 10.96
C ALA A 33 -12.75 -8.79 10.53
N SER A 34 -12.98 -8.54 9.25
CA SER A 34 -14.29 -8.67 8.63
C SER A 34 -14.72 -10.12 8.85
N GLU A 35 -15.94 -10.29 9.28
CA GLU A 35 -16.62 -11.58 9.34
C GLU A 35 -16.26 -12.35 8.07
N THR A 36 -15.67 -13.52 8.24
CA THR A 36 -15.23 -14.40 7.17
C THR A 36 -16.42 -14.65 6.25
N ALA A 37 -16.56 -13.84 5.20
CA ALA A 37 -17.54 -14.12 4.17
C ALA A 37 -17.19 -15.50 3.64
N GLY A 38 -18.11 -16.45 3.79
CA GLY A 38 -17.87 -17.85 3.50
C GLY A 38 -17.20 -17.99 2.14
N LEU A 39 -16.10 -18.74 2.10
CA LEU A 39 -15.46 -19.10 0.83
C LEU A 39 -16.48 -19.81 -0.05
N PRO A 40 -16.46 -19.61 -1.37
CA PRO A 40 -17.36 -20.32 -2.28
C PRO A 40 -17.18 -21.82 -2.09
N ALA A 41 -18.28 -22.51 -1.84
CA ALA A 41 -18.28 -23.95 -1.72
C ALA A 41 -18.15 -24.57 -3.12
N SER A 42 -17.23 -25.52 -3.27
CA SER A 42 -17.15 -26.32 -4.49
C SER A 42 -17.54 -27.74 -4.16
N ASP A 43 -18.42 -28.33 -4.97
CA ASP A 43 -18.80 -29.74 -4.90
C ASP A 43 -17.78 -30.64 -5.64
N HIS A 44 -16.71 -30.06 -6.19
CA HIS A 44 -15.67 -30.76 -6.93
C HIS A 44 -14.85 -31.69 -6.02
N ALA A 45 -14.75 -32.94 -6.42
CA ALA A 45 -13.95 -33.95 -5.72
C ALA A 45 -12.53 -34.00 -6.27
N PHE A 46 -11.62 -33.25 -5.63
CA PHE A 46 -10.21 -33.22 -6.02
C PHE A 46 -9.53 -34.58 -5.93
N GLN A 47 -8.70 -34.89 -6.91
CA GLN A 47 -7.94 -36.12 -6.98
C GLN A 47 -6.56 -35.97 -6.32
N PRO A 48 -5.89 -37.09 -5.90
CA PRO A 48 -4.51 -37.05 -5.39
C PRO A 48 -3.47 -36.64 -6.43
N ALA A 49 -3.74 -36.91 -7.71
CA ALA A 49 -2.88 -36.50 -8.83
C ALA A 49 -3.42 -35.20 -9.44
N ILE A 50 -2.50 -34.37 -9.95
CA ILE A 50 -2.88 -33.17 -10.70
C ILE A 50 -3.51 -33.59 -12.01
N ASP A 51 -4.76 -33.16 -12.25
CA ASP A 51 -5.46 -33.36 -13.51
C ASP A 51 -6.06 -32.06 -14.06
N ALA A 52 -6.60 -32.13 -15.28
CA ALA A 52 -7.13 -30.97 -15.95
C ALA A 52 -8.41 -30.45 -15.29
N ASP A 53 -9.24 -31.31 -14.72
CA ASP A 53 -10.52 -30.95 -14.11
C ASP A 53 -10.28 -30.26 -12.77
N ASP A 54 -9.35 -30.74 -11.96
CA ASP A 54 -8.91 -30.08 -10.72
C ASP A 54 -8.36 -28.69 -11.01
N PHE A 55 -7.51 -28.55 -12.03
CA PHE A 55 -6.97 -27.27 -12.42
C PHE A 55 -8.06 -26.30 -12.91
N ALA A 56 -8.99 -26.79 -13.74
CA ALA A 56 -10.09 -25.98 -14.25
C ALA A 56 -10.99 -25.48 -13.11
N GLU A 57 -11.25 -26.30 -12.09
CA GLU A 57 -12.06 -25.90 -10.94
C GLU A 57 -11.35 -24.83 -10.08
N LEU A 58 -10.05 -24.99 -9.84
CA LEU A 58 -9.26 -23.97 -9.12
C LEU A 58 -9.27 -22.63 -9.85
N VAL A 59 -9.08 -22.64 -11.17
CA VAL A 59 -9.11 -21.43 -12.01
C VAL A 59 -10.50 -20.81 -11.99
N LYS A 60 -11.55 -21.61 -12.21
CA LYS A 60 -12.94 -21.16 -12.20
C LYS A 60 -13.30 -20.48 -10.88
N THR A 61 -12.92 -21.08 -9.76
CA THR A 61 -13.18 -20.53 -8.43
C THR A 61 -12.46 -19.20 -8.25
N LEU A 62 -11.13 -19.15 -8.48
CA LEU A 62 -10.34 -17.95 -8.31
C LEU A 62 -10.70 -16.83 -9.30
N ALA A 63 -11.26 -17.17 -10.47
CA ALA A 63 -11.67 -16.19 -11.48
C ALA A 63 -13.13 -15.75 -11.32
N SER A 64 -13.85 -16.25 -10.33
CA SER A 64 -15.23 -15.87 -10.10
C SER A 64 -15.37 -14.46 -9.54
N ASP A 65 -16.56 -13.87 -9.67
CA ASP A 65 -16.87 -12.51 -9.23
C ASP A 65 -16.74 -12.35 -7.70
N GLU A 66 -16.90 -13.43 -6.94
CA GLU A 66 -16.74 -13.43 -5.48
C GLU A 66 -15.33 -13.01 -5.03
N PHE A 67 -14.33 -13.18 -5.88
CA PHE A 67 -12.94 -12.77 -5.61
C PHE A 67 -12.58 -11.37 -6.11
N GLU A 68 -13.53 -10.64 -6.71
CA GLU A 68 -13.44 -9.19 -7.03
C GLU A 68 -12.13 -8.77 -7.72
N GLY A 69 -11.54 -9.65 -8.55
CA GLY A 69 -10.28 -9.40 -9.23
C GLY A 69 -9.02 -9.50 -8.36
N ARG A 70 -9.13 -9.78 -7.07
CA ARG A 70 -8.02 -10.07 -6.14
C ARG A 70 -6.98 -8.94 -6.03
N GLY A 71 -7.43 -7.69 -6.11
CA GLY A 71 -6.54 -6.53 -5.96
C GLY A 71 -5.88 -6.49 -4.57
N PRO A 72 -4.59 -6.16 -4.45
CA PRO A 72 -3.92 -6.03 -3.17
C PRO A 72 -4.63 -5.04 -2.23
N GLY A 73 -4.79 -5.41 -0.96
CA GLY A 73 -5.51 -4.62 0.05
C GLY A 73 -7.03 -4.64 -0.08
N SER A 74 -7.60 -5.50 -0.94
CA SER A 74 -9.04 -5.61 -1.14
C SER A 74 -9.64 -6.85 -0.44
N LEU A 75 -10.97 -6.85 -0.28
CA LEU A 75 -11.70 -8.04 0.18
C LEU A 75 -11.46 -9.25 -0.75
N GLY A 76 -11.25 -9.01 -2.05
CA GLY A 76 -10.90 -10.05 -3.00
C GLY A 76 -9.53 -10.69 -2.70
N GLU A 77 -8.54 -9.92 -2.24
CA GLU A 77 -7.29 -10.48 -1.74
C GLU A 77 -7.51 -11.32 -0.48
N GLU A 78 -8.23 -10.80 0.52
CA GLU A 78 -8.50 -11.53 1.77
C GLU A 78 -9.14 -12.90 1.50
N ARG A 79 -10.15 -12.94 0.63
CA ARG A 79 -10.80 -14.19 0.20
C ARG A 79 -9.83 -15.11 -0.53
N THR A 80 -8.96 -14.54 -1.35
CA THR A 80 -7.97 -15.31 -2.13
C THR A 80 -6.96 -16.01 -1.21
N VAL A 81 -6.38 -15.29 -0.27
CA VAL A 81 -5.37 -15.86 0.63
C VAL A 81 -5.98 -16.91 1.56
N GLU A 82 -7.22 -16.71 2.01
CA GLU A 82 -7.95 -17.70 2.79
C GLU A 82 -8.30 -18.96 1.97
N TYR A 83 -8.73 -18.80 0.72
CA TYR A 83 -8.97 -19.92 -0.19
C TYR A 83 -7.67 -20.70 -0.42
N LEU A 84 -6.56 -20.03 -0.72
CA LEU A 84 -5.26 -20.68 -0.92
C LEU A 84 -4.81 -21.41 0.35
N ARG A 85 -4.97 -20.82 1.53
CA ARG A 85 -4.70 -21.48 2.80
C ARG A 85 -5.50 -22.78 2.93
N ALA A 86 -6.80 -22.73 2.66
CA ALA A 86 -7.66 -23.91 2.72
C ALA A 86 -7.21 -25.00 1.74
N GLN A 87 -6.81 -24.64 0.51
CA GLN A 87 -6.28 -25.59 -0.46
C GLN A 87 -4.94 -26.20 0.00
N MET A 88 -4.03 -25.38 0.54
CA MET A 88 -2.75 -25.89 1.10
C MET A 88 -2.99 -26.89 2.22
N GLN A 89 -3.93 -26.60 3.13
CA GLN A 89 -4.32 -27.53 4.20
C GLN A 89 -4.93 -28.82 3.65
N ARG A 90 -5.81 -28.69 2.65
CA ARG A 90 -6.46 -29.85 2.00
C ARG A 90 -5.45 -30.84 1.42
N ILE A 91 -4.36 -30.34 0.81
CA ILE A 91 -3.29 -31.20 0.25
C ILE A 91 -2.23 -31.59 1.27
N GLY A 92 -2.40 -31.22 2.55
CA GLY A 92 -1.52 -31.63 3.63
C GLY A 92 -0.24 -30.82 3.80
N LEU A 93 -0.13 -29.64 3.15
CA LEU A 93 1.00 -28.75 3.40
C LEU A 93 0.94 -28.17 4.81
N GLN A 94 2.09 -27.98 5.41
CA GLN A 94 2.24 -27.35 6.71
C GLN A 94 2.53 -25.87 6.55
N PRO A 95 2.25 -25.03 7.56
CA PRO A 95 2.62 -23.62 7.55
C PRO A 95 4.12 -23.42 7.27
N GLY A 96 4.45 -22.39 6.48
CA GLY A 96 5.84 -22.08 6.09
C GLY A 96 6.43 -20.90 6.85
N ASN A 97 5.62 -20.13 7.60
CA ASN A 97 6.04 -18.98 8.37
C ASN A 97 5.70 -19.20 9.87
N GLY A 98 6.54 -19.97 10.56
CA GLY A 98 6.23 -20.45 11.91
C GLY A 98 4.95 -21.29 11.91
N ASP A 99 3.94 -20.87 12.67
CA ASP A 99 2.62 -21.52 12.72
C ASP A 99 1.60 -20.89 11.74
N SER A 100 2.04 -19.98 10.85
CA SER A 100 1.19 -19.26 9.91
C SER A 100 1.42 -19.70 8.46
N TYR A 101 0.33 -19.76 7.68
CA TYR A 101 0.40 -19.86 6.22
C TYR A 101 0.63 -18.51 5.55
N PHE A 102 0.55 -17.42 6.29
CA PHE A 102 0.62 -16.05 5.78
C PHE A 102 1.93 -15.38 6.16
N GLN A 103 2.37 -14.49 5.31
CA GLN A 103 3.44 -13.54 5.57
C GLN A 103 2.92 -12.13 5.28
N ASP A 104 3.00 -11.25 6.28
CA ASP A 104 2.60 -9.87 6.11
C ASP A 104 3.59 -9.14 5.18
N VAL A 105 3.04 -8.44 4.19
CA VAL A 105 3.80 -7.61 3.27
C VAL A 105 3.30 -6.17 3.43
N PRO A 106 4.06 -5.28 4.07
CA PRO A 106 3.66 -3.88 4.20
C PRO A 106 3.65 -3.21 2.83
N MET A 107 2.53 -2.58 2.49
CA MET A 107 2.35 -1.85 1.25
C MET A 107 1.93 -0.41 1.52
N VAL A 108 2.18 0.45 0.55
CA VAL A 108 1.71 1.84 0.55
C VAL A 108 0.76 2.01 -0.63
N GLU A 109 -0.47 2.38 -0.33
CA GLU A 109 -1.43 2.83 -1.33
C GLU A 109 -1.26 4.33 -1.56
N THR A 110 -1.24 4.75 -2.81
CA THR A 110 -1.23 6.15 -3.21
C THR A 110 -2.43 6.44 -4.11
N THR A 111 -3.27 7.38 -3.69
CA THR A 111 -4.41 7.84 -4.47
C THR A 111 -4.16 9.28 -4.89
N ALA A 112 -4.26 9.56 -6.19
CA ALA A 112 -4.12 10.93 -6.68
C ALA A 112 -5.35 11.77 -6.25
N ASP A 113 -5.09 13.02 -5.83
CA ASP A 113 -6.16 13.96 -5.56
C ASP A 113 -6.87 14.32 -6.87
N PRO A 114 -8.20 14.12 -6.98
CA PRO A 114 -8.97 14.51 -8.17
C PRO A 114 -8.86 15.98 -8.56
N ALA A 115 -8.52 16.86 -7.60
CA ALA A 115 -8.28 18.26 -7.85
C ALA A 115 -6.88 18.58 -8.41
N THR A 116 -6.05 17.56 -8.64
CA THR A 116 -4.70 17.75 -9.19
C THR A 116 -4.78 18.37 -10.58
N THR A 117 -4.00 19.42 -10.78
CA THR A 117 -3.87 20.09 -12.09
C THR A 117 -2.40 20.14 -12.51
N LEU A 118 -2.16 20.12 -13.81
CA LEU A 118 -0.86 20.37 -14.42
C LEU A 118 -0.96 21.59 -15.33
N THR A 119 -0.05 22.53 -15.19
CA THR A 119 0.07 23.64 -16.13
C THR A 119 1.28 23.42 -17.02
N LEU A 120 1.07 23.28 -18.32
CA LEU A 120 2.11 23.27 -19.33
C LEU A 120 2.21 24.64 -19.98
N THR A 121 3.41 25.16 -20.18
CA THR A 121 3.64 26.36 -20.98
C THR A 121 4.21 25.96 -22.34
N ILE A 122 3.42 26.16 -23.40
CA ILE A 122 3.79 25.83 -24.77
C ILE A 122 3.84 27.15 -25.56
N ASP A 123 4.97 27.45 -26.16
CA ASP A 123 5.21 28.71 -26.89
C ASP A 123 4.85 29.98 -26.07
N GLY A 124 5.15 29.91 -24.76
CA GLY A 124 4.84 31.02 -23.83
C GLY A 124 3.37 31.10 -23.41
N GLN A 125 2.50 30.19 -23.86
CA GLN A 125 1.08 30.18 -23.49
C GLN A 125 0.81 29.06 -22.45
N PRO A 126 0.25 29.37 -21.27
CA PRO A 126 -0.09 28.39 -20.28
C PRO A 126 -1.35 27.60 -20.69
N GLN A 127 -1.29 26.29 -20.58
CA GLN A 127 -2.40 25.37 -20.75
C GLN A 127 -2.59 24.57 -19.48
N GLN A 128 -3.78 24.58 -18.90
CA GLN A 128 -4.09 23.82 -17.71
C GLN A 128 -4.76 22.49 -18.10
N LEU A 129 -4.19 21.40 -17.59
CA LEU A 129 -4.67 20.03 -17.77
C LEU A 129 -5.31 19.56 -16.48
N ALA A 130 -6.46 18.89 -16.59
CA ALA A 130 -7.22 18.35 -15.48
C ALA A 130 -6.97 16.83 -15.34
N PHE A 131 -6.83 16.38 -14.09
CA PHE A 131 -6.71 14.95 -13.80
C PHE A 131 -7.97 14.19 -14.22
N GLY A 132 -7.78 13.03 -14.81
CA GLY A 132 -8.87 12.15 -15.26
C GLY A 132 -9.48 12.51 -16.60
N THR A 133 -9.35 13.77 -17.07
CA THR A 133 -9.84 14.21 -18.39
C THR A 133 -8.71 14.33 -19.40
N ASP A 134 -7.67 15.08 -19.04
CA ASP A 134 -6.56 15.41 -19.94
C ASP A 134 -5.29 14.64 -19.61
N MET A 135 -5.14 14.21 -18.36
CA MET A 135 -3.97 13.49 -17.88
C MET A 135 -4.31 12.52 -16.76
N VAL A 136 -3.40 11.61 -16.52
CA VAL A 136 -3.32 10.82 -15.28
C VAL A 136 -1.99 11.07 -14.60
N VAL A 137 -1.96 10.99 -13.27
CA VAL A 137 -0.75 11.19 -12.47
C VAL A 137 -0.65 10.13 -11.40
N ALA A 138 0.55 9.63 -11.20
CA ALA A 138 0.87 8.72 -10.11
C ALA A 138 2.29 9.02 -9.59
N THR A 139 2.56 8.65 -8.36
CA THR A 139 3.90 8.73 -7.77
C THR A 139 4.26 7.44 -7.07
N ARG A 140 5.54 7.10 -7.05
CA ARG A 140 6.09 5.95 -6.31
C ARG A 140 7.02 6.38 -5.19
N THR A 141 7.01 7.67 -4.83
CA THR A 141 7.92 8.20 -3.80
C THR A 141 7.50 7.84 -2.38
N GLY A 142 6.25 7.41 -2.16
CA GLY A 142 5.68 7.19 -0.83
C GLY A 142 5.49 8.48 -0.01
N GLN A 143 5.66 9.65 -0.63
CA GLN A 143 5.48 10.93 0.04
C GLN A 143 4.03 11.40 -0.06
N ALA A 144 3.54 12.06 1.00
CA ALA A 144 2.18 12.58 1.04
C ALA A 144 1.91 13.68 -0.02
N GLN A 145 2.96 14.35 -0.48
CA GLN A 145 2.88 15.39 -1.49
C GLN A 145 4.13 15.40 -2.36
N VAL A 146 3.93 15.49 -3.67
CA VAL A 146 4.98 15.71 -4.66
C VAL A 146 4.64 16.99 -5.43
N SER A 147 5.64 17.84 -5.63
CA SER A 147 5.48 19.08 -6.39
C SER A 147 6.56 19.17 -7.47
N ILE A 148 6.14 19.46 -8.69
CA ILE A 148 7.01 19.74 -9.83
C ILE A 148 6.74 21.17 -10.25
N LYS A 149 7.79 21.99 -10.35
CA LYS A 149 7.70 23.39 -10.75
C LYS A 149 8.80 23.72 -11.73
N ASP A 150 8.45 24.48 -12.75
CA ASP A 150 9.38 25.07 -13.75
C ASP A 150 10.33 24.03 -14.35
N SER A 151 9.84 22.80 -14.52
CA SER A 151 10.58 21.71 -15.15
C SER A 151 10.36 21.72 -16.66
N GLU A 152 11.41 21.52 -17.40
CA GLU A 152 11.33 21.29 -18.84
C GLU A 152 10.60 19.98 -19.12
N VAL A 153 9.77 19.97 -20.16
CA VAL A 153 9.05 18.78 -20.65
C VAL A 153 9.50 18.45 -22.05
N VAL A 154 9.92 17.21 -22.26
CA VAL A 154 10.36 16.73 -23.57
C VAL A 154 9.42 15.59 -23.98
N PHE A 155 8.90 15.69 -25.20
CA PHE A 155 8.14 14.60 -25.80
C PHE A 155 9.09 13.52 -26.30
N VAL A 156 8.90 12.29 -25.86
CA VAL A 156 9.77 11.14 -26.16
C VAL A 156 9.02 9.98 -26.83
N GLY A 157 7.88 10.24 -27.44
CA GLY A 157 7.05 9.18 -28.03
C GLY A 157 6.76 8.08 -27.02
N TYR A 158 7.08 6.84 -27.35
CA TYR A 158 7.01 5.69 -26.44
C TYR A 158 8.29 5.51 -25.60
N GLY A 159 9.32 6.33 -25.84
CA GLY A 159 10.62 6.21 -25.17
C GLY A 159 11.36 4.93 -25.56
N VAL A 160 11.11 4.39 -26.72
CA VAL A 160 11.74 3.16 -27.20
C VAL A 160 13.09 3.47 -27.85
N ASN A 161 14.12 2.73 -27.44
CA ASN A 161 15.40 2.69 -28.12
C ASN A 161 15.75 1.23 -28.45
N ALA A 162 15.39 0.81 -29.66
CA ALA A 162 15.57 -0.55 -30.15
C ALA A 162 16.19 -0.51 -31.55
N PRO A 163 17.50 -0.16 -31.68
CA PRO A 163 18.18 0.00 -32.96
C PRO A 163 18.18 -1.27 -33.81
N GLU A 164 18.13 -2.44 -33.18
CA GLU A 164 18.00 -3.73 -33.87
C GLU A 164 16.64 -3.91 -34.59
N ARG A 165 15.67 -3.04 -34.32
CA ARG A 165 14.34 -2.97 -34.93
C ARG A 165 14.13 -1.70 -35.74
N ASP A 166 15.18 -0.91 -35.93
CA ASP A 166 15.13 0.41 -36.58
C ASP A 166 14.06 1.34 -35.92
N TRP A 167 13.92 1.20 -34.60
CA TRP A 167 12.97 1.99 -33.78
C TRP A 167 13.70 2.78 -32.71
N ASN A 168 13.66 4.09 -32.85
CA ASN A 168 14.20 5.04 -31.90
C ASN A 168 13.32 6.29 -31.89
N ASP A 169 12.62 6.51 -30.76
CA ASP A 169 11.74 7.68 -30.52
C ASP A 169 12.54 8.90 -30.06
#